data_9690b78205bca5dfc2e6cbc1b5633261
#
_entry.id   9690b78205bca5dfc2e6cbc1b5633261
#
_cell.length_a   1.000
_cell.length_b   1.000
_cell.length_c   1.000
_cell.angle_alpha   90.00
_cell.angle_beta   90.00
_cell.angle_gamma   90.00
#
_symmetry.space_group_name_H-M   'P 1'
#
loop_
_entity.id
_entity.type
_entity.pdbx_description
1 polymer ?
#
loop_
_entity_poly.entity_id
_entity_poly.type
_entity_poly.pdbx_seq_one_letter_code
_entity_poly.pdbx_strand_id
1 'polypeptide(L)'
;MTKKVIAGSLALLAVTAMYAQTYQLPNVGFKNWEKAKGILWTEKNQNQGQPGEEPQSWHSSNIKFATGWAGSYQELVQKKSDNGKTYANVIKTYANVINKKSGQASSYIPTLGTLTIGNTWYANSGDGYAVGGHRAINDKFAQNGTYGGLSFVGRPDAIVGDFQNYSSDSHVIAYLWKGSFNGEVPATFDDGATGPFYNKKYNPTIKSWLKLENLDRAIWSQIDPSSVTSETVQNITKSEGAEIIAYCDKAFNESFTWATVEIPLTYKSSATPEMTNVIIAAGYPWDSRKSVKDNNICADNIRYVYYSRLSNASIDGYAFDFNPNTLDYVITVDDVENFTLPTGVNYSIMSNEALTADKEATVSSINDNKQISIKVTNKQSIANAEATDADGLREHTYNFYFREAPQQFEGFYFTNVNDTDIYSGETTTLTLTQENADYHTYTLAIADVKVAQAATRAAGDAVNVTVSGLTKTEKDGKVIYSGTDDNAKVGNETKQVSAVATFDGDNYEVKFSFTNEDGTVTNVVSTPEPTTSSVSEINGATAAVAATEGAILVSNYNGAAAVYTTDGRLAANAEVNGSTSINVAAGLYIVRTGNKATKVIVK
;
A
#
# COMPACT_ATOMS: atom_id res chain seq x y z
N MET A 1 11.46 -10.04 -46.91
CA MET A 1 10.75 -11.04 -46.11
C MET A 1 10.16 -10.35 -44.90
N THR A 2 8.87 -10.21 -44.87
CA THR A 2 8.14 -9.48 -43.82
C THR A 2 8.13 -10.32 -42.54
N LYS A 3 8.89 -9.94 -41.51
CA LYS A 3 8.79 -10.54 -40.17
C LYS A 3 7.55 -9.98 -39.50
N LYS A 4 6.59 -10.85 -39.19
CA LYS A 4 5.43 -10.56 -38.39
C LYS A 4 5.91 -10.35 -36.95
N VAL A 5 5.81 -9.13 -36.48
CA VAL A 5 5.81 -8.83 -35.03
C VAL A 5 4.53 -9.43 -34.47
N ILE A 6 4.63 -10.47 -33.69
CA ILE A 6 3.52 -10.99 -32.91
C ILE A 6 3.41 -10.10 -31.66
N ALA A 7 2.60 -9.07 -31.77
CA ALA A 7 2.10 -8.36 -30.60
C ALA A 7 1.15 -9.32 -29.88
N GLY A 8 1.67 -10.02 -28.90
CA GLY A 8 0.88 -10.86 -28.00
C GLY A 8 0.08 -9.98 -27.07
N SER A 9 -1.09 -9.50 -27.54
CA SER A 9 -2.13 -8.96 -26.66
C SER A 9 -2.70 -10.10 -25.85
N LEU A 10 -2.09 -10.41 -24.70
CA LEU A 10 -2.74 -11.19 -23.68
C LEU A 10 -3.75 -10.27 -22.98
N ALA A 11 -4.93 -10.12 -23.58
CA ALA A 11 -6.09 -9.65 -22.88
C ALA A 11 -6.48 -10.74 -21.87
N LEU A 12 -5.88 -10.71 -20.69
CA LEU A 12 -6.36 -11.43 -19.53
C LEU A 12 -7.66 -10.74 -19.11
N LEU A 13 -8.78 -11.24 -19.61
CA LEU A 13 -10.09 -10.96 -19.04
C LEU A 13 -10.14 -11.56 -17.63
N ALA A 14 -9.48 -10.92 -16.69
CA ALA A 14 -9.83 -11.04 -15.31
C ALA A 14 -11.17 -10.29 -15.15
N VAL A 15 -12.28 -11.04 -15.17
CA VAL A 15 -13.52 -10.56 -14.58
C VAL A 15 -13.27 -10.54 -13.07
N THR A 16 -12.49 -9.58 -12.61
CA THR A 16 -12.56 -9.13 -11.23
C THR A 16 -13.90 -8.43 -11.13
N ALA A 17 -14.77 -8.91 -10.25
CA ALA A 17 -15.90 -8.13 -9.81
C ALA A 17 -15.32 -6.75 -9.43
N MET A 18 -15.55 -5.75 -10.27
CA MET A 18 -15.21 -4.38 -9.96
C MET A 18 -16.11 -4.00 -8.78
N TYR A 19 -15.59 -4.15 -7.57
CA TYR A 19 -16.11 -3.36 -6.47
C TYR A 19 -15.89 -1.91 -6.91
N ALA A 20 -16.99 -1.20 -7.13
CA ALA A 20 -16.91 0.21 -7.49
C ALA A 20 -16.07 0.90 -6.41
N GLN A 21 -14.92 1.42 -6.80
CA GLN A 21 -14.03 2.13 -5.88
C GLN A 21 -14.81 3.29 -5.29
N THR A 22 -14.96 3.30 -3.96
CA THR A 22 -15.74 4.33 -3.29
C THR A 22 -14.85 5.47 -2.86
N TYR A 23 -15.23 6.67 -3.27
CA TYR A 23 -14.58 7.94 -2.89
C TYR A 23 -15.44 8.76 -1.94
N GLN A 24 -16.63 8.26 -1.56
CA GLN A 24 -17.56 8.94 -0.66
C GLN A 24 -18.22 7.97 0.32
N LEU A 25 -18.65 8.51 1.46
CA LEU A 25 -19.40 7.78 2.47
C LEU A 25 -20.81 7.43 1.96
N PRO A 26 -21.36 6.29 2.37
CA PRO A 26 -22.71 5.93 2.00
C PRO A 26 -23.72 6.77 2.78
N ASN A 27 -24.92 6.99 2.20
CA ASN A 27 -26.09 7.58 2.85
C ASN A 27 -25.79 8.91 3.58
N VAL A 28 -25.06 9.79 2.92
CA VAL A 28 -24.51 11.06 3.45
C VAL A 28 -25.52 11.86 4.28
N GLY A 29 -26.74 12.07 3.81
CA GLY A 29 -27.78 12.86 4.51
C GLY A 29 -28.74 12.02 5.32
N PHE A 30 -28.36 10.84 5.75
CA PHE A 30 -29.19 9.91 6.57
C PHE A 30 -30.65 9.78 6.11
N LYS A 31 -30.86 9.82 4.80
CA LYS A 31 -32.21 9.76 4.21
C LYS A 31 -32.86 8.39 4.36
N ASN A 32 -32.05 7.34 4.33
CA ASN A 32 -32.51 5.97 4.42
C ASN A 32 -32.18 5.39 5.81
N TRP A 33 -33.15 4.73 6.41
CA TRP A 33 -33.00 4.07 7.71
C TRP A 33 -33.44 2.62 7.61
N GLU A 34 -32.81 1.78 8.39
CA GLU A 34 -33.14 0.37 8.50
C GLU A 34 -33.16 -0.07 9.96
N LYS A 35 -33.68 -1.25 10.24
CA LYS A 35 -33.65 -1.83 11.57
C LYS A 35 -32.20 -2.00 12.01
N ALA A 36 -31.88 -1.56 13.23
CA ALA A 36 -30.53 -1.66 13.78
C ALA A 36 -30.03 -3.10 13.81
N LYS A 37 -28.78 -3.28 13.38
CA LYS A 37 -28.09 -4.57 13.24
C LYS A 37 -26.58 -4.37 13.37
N GLY A 38 -25.81 -5.47 13.44
CA GLY A 38 -24.36 -5.42 13.33
C GLY A 38 -23.59 -5.36 14.64
N ILE A 39 -24.27 -5.35 15.80
CA ILE A 39 -23.55 -5.44 17.08
C ILE A 39 -23.09 -6.87 17.36
N LEU A 40 -21.82 -7.02 17.69
CA LEU A 40 -21.28 -8.27 18.20
C LEU A 40 -21.35 -8.31 19.73
N TRP A 41 -21.88 -9.40 20.22
CA TRP A 41 -21.98 -9.67 21.65
C TRP A 41 -21.02 -10.76 22.07
N THR A 42 -20.44 -10.58 23.23
CA THR A 42 -19.52 -11.56 23.79
C THR A 42 -20.21 -12.73 24.49
N GLU A 43 -21.49 -12.67 24.73
CA GLU A 43 -22.22 -13.70 25.47
C GLU A 43 -23.28 -14.41 24.64
N LYS A 44 -23.30 -15.75 24.77
CA LYS A 44 -24.07 -16.69 23.97
C LYS A 44 -25.60 -16.49 24.06
N ASN A 45 -26.12 -15.89 25.12
CA ASN A 45 -27.57 -15.83 25.39
C ASN A 45 -28.15 -14.41 25.42
N GLN A 46 -27.37 -13.39 25.09
CA GLN A 46 -27.80 -12.02 25.29
C GLN A 46 -28.15 -11.28 24.01
N ASN A 47 -27.81 -11.83 22.84
CA ASN A 47 -28.24 -11.23 21.60
C ASN A 47 -29.72 -11.44 21.37
N GLN A 48 -30.52 -10.49 21.85
CA GLN A 48 -31.98 -10.43 21.59
C GLN A 48 -32.30 -9.46 20.44
N GLY A 49 -31.35 -9.15 19.61
CA GLY A 49 -31.42 -8.15 18.56
C GLY A 49 -31.10 -6.75 19.07
N GLN A 50 -30.92 -5.83 18.14
CA GLN A 50 -30.79 -4.42 18.45
C GLN A 50 -32.13 -3.73 18.39
N PRO A 51 -32.41 -2.77 19.31
CA PRO A 51 -33.59 -1.94 19.25
C PRO A 51 -33.41 -0.79 18.26
N GLY A 52 -34.51 -0.24 17.79
CA GLY A 52 -34.56 0.97 17.00
C GLY A 52 -34.10 0.81 15.56
N GLU A 53 -33.79 1.93 14.95
CA GLU A 53 -33.32 2.05 13.58
C GLU A 53 -31.92 2.67 13.56
N GLU A 54 -31.20 2.43 12.47
CA GLU A 54 -29.93 3.06 12.17
C GLU A 54 -29.92 3.55 10.72
N PRO A 55 -29.12 4.57 10.36
CA PRO A 55 -29.00 4.97 8.97
C PRO A 55 -28.45 3.81 8.15
N GLN A 56 -29.02 3.56 6.98
CA GLN A 56 -28.58 2.49 6.09
C GLN A 56 -27.08 2.58 5.80
N SER A 57 -26.38 1.47 5.89
CA SER A 57 -24.91 1.34 5.77
C SER A 57 -24.10 1.98 6.90
N TRP A 58 -24.76 2.38 7.97
CA TRP A 58 -24.15 2.79 9.23
C TRP A 58 -24.62 1.87 10.34
N HIS A 59 -23.80 1.67 11.35
CA HIS A 59 -24.12 0.80 12.48
C HIS A 59 -24.12 1.57 13.79
N SER A 60 -25.09 1.24 14.61
CA SER A 60 -25.31 1.88 15.91
C SER A 60 -24.85 0.98 17.06
N SER A 61 -24.55 1.59 18.20
CA SER A 61 -24.35 0.88 19.45
C SER A 61 -25.66 0.63 20.21
N ASN A 62 -26.82 0.65 19.55
CA ASN A 62 -28.10 0.32 20.14
C ASN A 62 -28.05 -1.05 20.77
N ILE A 63 -28.57 -1.19 22.00
CA ILE A 63 -28.34 -2.36 22.82
C ILE A 63 -29.63 -2.90 23.42
N LYS A 64 -29.87 -4.21 23.27
CA LYS A 64 -30.92 -4.93 23.97
C LYS A 64 -30.34 -6.22 24.53
N PHE A 65 -30.35 -6.35 25.84
CA PHE A 65 -29.98 -7.60 26.47
C PHE A 65 -30.99 -8.00 27.54
N ALA A 66 -31.09 -9.28 27.78
CA ALA A 66 -31.88 -9.80 28.88
C ALA A 66 -31.16 -10.95 29.54
N THR A 67 -31.06 -10.88 30.83
CA THR A 67 -30.78 -12.03 31.69
C THR A 67 -32.10 -12.64 32.14
N GLY A 68 -32.13 -13.82 32.77
CA GLY A 68 -33.36 -14.53 33.12
C GLY A 68 -34.39 -13.68 33.86
N TRP A 69 -33.95 -12.75 34.71
CA TRP A 69 -34.81 -11.90 35.58
C TRP A 69 -34.68 -10.39 35.33
N ALA A 70 -33.68 -9.96 34.54
CA ALA A 70 -33.44 -8.55 34.27
C ALA A 70 -33.19 -8.31 32.76
N GLY A 71 -33.28 -7.09 32.32
CA GLY A 71 -32.97 -6.72 30.94
C GLY A 71 -32.76 -5.23 30.79
N SER A 72 -32.10 -4.84 29.73
CA SER A 72 -31.93 -3.46 29.32
C SER A 72 -32.25 -3.28 27.86
N TYR A 73 -32.81 -2.14 27.54
CA TYR A 73 -33.18 -1.72 26.22
C TYR A 73 -32.77 -0.25 26.08
N GLN A 74 -31.82 0.03 25.20
CA GLN A 74 -31.33 1.39 24.97
C GLN A 74 -31.17 1.66 23.48
N GLU A 75 -31.85 2.67 22.99
CA GLU A 75 -31.62 3.27 21.70
C GLU A 75 -30.63 4.41 21.87
N LEU A 76 -29.35 4.09 21.76
CA LEU A 76 -28.25 5.04 21.90
C LEU A 76 -28.04 5.88 20.65
N VAL A 77 -28.55 5.43 19.51
CA VAL A 77 -28.68 6.18 18.27
C VAL A 77 -30.17 6.21 17.92
N GLN A 78 -30.72 7.39 17.85
CA GLN A 78 -32.15 7.62 17.64
C GLN A 78 -32.37 8.38 16.34
N LYS A 79 -33.28 7.88 15.52
CA LYS A 79 -33.81 8.64 14.38
C LYS A 79 -34.64 9.81 14.90
N LYS A 80 -34.30 11.01 14.51
CA LYS A 80 -35.03 12.22 14.79
C LYS A 80 -35.40 12.94 13.51
N SER A 81 -36.50 13.67 13.56
CA SER A 81 -36.92 14.54 12.45
C SER A 81 -37.39 15.85 12.99
N ASP A 82 -36.89 16.93 12.45
CA ASP A 82 -37.28 18.29 12.73
C ASP A 82 -37.24 19.15 11.48
N ASN A 83 -38.27 19.97 11.26
CA ASN A 83 -38.34 20.87 10.11
C ASN A 83 -38.07 20.22 8.74
N GLY A 84 -38.46 18.94 8.56
CA GLY A 84 -38.28 18.21 7.34
C GLY A 84 -36.87 17.59 7.15
N LYS A 85 -35.97 17.78 8.10
CA LYS A 85 -34.68 17.10 8.16
C LYS A 85 -34.77 15.84 9.03
N THR A 86 -34.16 14.75 8.58
CA THR A 86 -34.00 13.52 9.37
C THR A 86 -32.53 13.39 9.74
N TYR A 87 -32.23 13.16 10.99
CA TYR A 87 -30.87 13.12 11.51
C TYR A 87 -30.69 12.05 12.58
N ALA A 88 -29.45 11.68 12.86
CA ALA A 88 -29.08 10.79 13.95
C ALA A 88 -28.84 11.60 15.23
N ASN A 89 -29.52 11.25 16.32
CA ASN A 89 -29.21 11.73 17.65
C ASN A 89 -28.48 10.63 18.42
N VAL A 90 -27.19 10.81 18.64
CA VAL A 90 -26.30 9.88 19.32
C VAL A 90 -26.20 10.31 20.79
N ILE A 91 -26.53 9.42 21.70
CA ILE A 91 -26.67 9.76 23.14
C ILE A 91 -25.77 8.87 24.00
N LYS A 92 -25.20 9.44 25.05
CA LYS A 92 -24.62 8.70 26.15
C LYS A 92 -25.59 8.66 27.33
N THR A 93 -25.87 7.48 27.79
CA THR A 93 -26.72 7.29 28.95
C THR A 93 -26.25 6.10 29.78
N TYR A 94 -26.85 5.93 30.95
CA TYR A 94 -26.70 4.69 31.70
C TYR A 94 -27.81 3.74 31.28
N ALA A 95 -27.47 2.56 30.80
CA ALA A 95 -28.43 1.50 30.60
C ALA A 95 -28.95 1.04 31.97
N ASN A 96 -30.23 1.20 32.18
CA ASN A 96 -30.88 0.72 33.40
C ASN A 96 -31.09 -0.79 33.28
N VAL A 97 -30.53 -1.56 34.20
CA VAL A 97 -30.92 -2.96 34.37
C VAL A 97 -32.21 -3.00 35.17
N ILE A 98 -33.30 -3.33 34.51
CA ILE A 98 -34.64 -3.30 35.13
C ILE A 98 -34.98 -4.70 35.63
N ASN A 99 -35.34 -4.80 36.90
CA ASN A 99 -35.90 -6.01 37.47
C ASN A 99 -37.29 -6.25 36.87
N LYS A 100 -37.48 -7.34 36.17
CA LYS A 100 -38.75 -7.67 35.48
C LYS A 100 -39.93 -7.84 36.40
N LYS A 101 -39.71 -8.16 37.69
CA LYS A 101 -40.80 -8.32 38.66
C LYS A 101 -41.22 -6.99 39.29
N SER A 102 -40.28 -6.11 39.61
CA SER A 102 -40.58 -4.84 40.28
C SER A 102 -40.71 -3.65 39.33
N GLY A 103 -40.25 -3.78 38.09
CA GLY A 103 -40.17 -2.66 37.14
C GLY A 103 -39.17 -1.57 37.54
N GLN A 104 -38.40 -1.78 38.60
CA GLN A 104 -37.44 -0.80 39.10
C GLN A 104 -36.03 -1.08 38.57
N ALA A 105 -35.27 0.00 38.37
CA ALA A 105 -33.87 -0.10 38.03
C ALA A 105 -33.07 -0.68 39.20
N SER A 106 -32.32 -1.73 38.96
CA SER A 106 -31.50 -2.43 39.96
C SER A 106 -30.00 -2.09 39.84
N SER A 107 -29.56 -1.64 38.70
CA SER A 107 -28.20 -1.19 38.46
C SER A 107 -28.10 -0.35 37.18
N TYR A 108 -26.97 0.28 36.98
CA TYR A 108 -26.71 1.16 35.84
C TYR A 108 -25.43 0.69 35.13
N ILE A 109 -25.47 0.61 33.83
CA ILE A 109 -24.32 0.31 32.99
C ILE A 109 -24.00 1.56 32.17
N PRO A 110 -22.81 2.15 32.30
CA PRO A 110 -22.41 3.23 31.41
C PRO A 110 -22.39 2.72 29.96
N THR A 111 -23.13 3.39 29.09
CA THR A 111 -23.20 3.05 27.68
C THR A 111 -22.90 4.26 26.83
N LEU A 112 -21.96 4.12 25.90
CA LEU A 112 -21.63 5.17 24.97
C LEU A 112 -22.41 4.97 23.68
N GLY A 113 -23.19 5.97 23.31
CA GLY A 113 -23.78 6.05 21.98
C GLY A 113 -22.69 6.24 20.94
N THR A 114 -22.70 5.39 19.95
CA THR A 114 -21.77 5.40 18.83
C THR A 114 -22.50 5.08 17.55
N LEU A 115 -22.26 5.88 16.52
CA LEU A 115 -22.67 5.63 15.14
C LEU A 115 -21.43 5.53 14.28
N THR A 116 -21.31 4.48 13.48
CA THR A 116 -20.10 4.19 12.68
C THR A 116 -20.45 3.57 11.34
N ILE A 117 -19.60 3.75 10.33
CA ILE A 117 -19.66 2.98 9.07
C ILE A 117 -18.99 1.60 9.19
N GLY A 118 -18.23 1.36 10.26
CA GLY A 118 -17.78 0.02 10.66
C GLY A 118 -18.88 -0.75 11.37
N ASN A 119 -18.50 -1.71 12.18
CA ASN A 119 -19.39 -2.48 13.05
C ASN A 119 -19.17 -2.09 14.49
N THR A 120 -20.10 -2.46 15.36
CA THR A 120 -20.01 -2.23 16.80
C THR A 120 -19.87 -3.54 17.56
N TRP A 121 -19.16 -3.52 18.66
CA TRP A 121 -19.05 -4.63 19.59
C TRP A 121 -19.36 -4.18 21.02
N TYR A 122 -19.80 -5.11 21.83
CA TYR A 122 -20.09 -4.90 23.24
C TYR A 122 -19.60 -6.10 24.05
N ALA A 123 -18.80 -5.83 25.06
CA ALA A 123 -18.31 -6.83 26.00
C ALA A 123 -18.77 -6.50 27.42
N ASN A 124 -19.24 -7.51 28.09
CA ASN A 124 -19.77 -7.37 29.44
C ASN A 124 -19.39 -8.62 30.26
N SER A 125 -19.20 -8.46 31.55
CA SER A 125 -18.83 -9.52 32.48
C SER A 125 -19.96 -10.53 32.80
N GLY A 126 -20.97 -10.63 31.98
CA GLY A 126 -22.03 -11.65 32.02
C GLY A 126 -22.86 -11.76 33.25
N ASP A 127 -22.32 -12.09 34.36
CA ASP A 127 -22.98 -12.28 35.65
C ASP A 127 -22.76 -11.12 36.62
N GLY A 128 -22.09 -10.08 36.21
CA GLY A 128 -21.79 -8.92 37.04
C GLY A 128 -22.99 -8.08 37.49
N TYR A 129 -24.19 -8.58 37.27
CA TYR A 129 -25.43 -7.99 37.78
C TYR A 129 -25.61 -8.33 39.21
N ALA A 130 -24.81 -7.73 40.07
CA ALA A 130 -25.06 -7.76 41.47
C ALA A 130 -26.42 -7.15 41.76
N VAL A 131 -27.35 -7.98 42.09
CA VAL A 131 -28.64 -7.58 42.63
C VAL A 131 -28.41 -6.80 43.92
N GLY A 132 -28.73 -5.53 43.91
CA GLY A 132 -28.83 -4.72 45.14
C GLY A 132 -27.50 -4.20 45.73
N GLY A 133 -26.41 -4.27 45.06
CA GLY A 133 -25.17 -3.68 45.55
C GLY A 133 -24.43 -2.96 44.42
N HIS A 134 -23.91 -1.81 44.67
CA HIS A 134 -23.10 -0.92 43.86
C HIS A 134 -21.79 -1.49 43.25
N ARG A 135 -21.71 -2.75 43.13
CA ARG A 135 -20.86 -3.44 42.16
C ARG A 135 -21.61 -3.56 40.83
N ALA A 136 -22.22 -2.51 40.46
CA ALA A 136 -22.37 -2.25 39.07
C ALA A 136 -21.09 -2.69 38.44
N ILE A 137 -21.18 -3.73 37.60
CA ILE A 137 -20.22 -4.01 36.60
C ILE A 137 -18.97 -3.18 36.89
N ASN A 138 -18.04 -3.83 37.53
CA ASN A 138 -16.78 -3.17 37.84
C ASN A 138 -16.42 -2.42 36.57
N ASP A 139 -16.33 -1.10 36.62
CA ASP A 139 -16.19 -0.20 35.45
C ASP A 139 -15.13 -0.67 34.43
N LYS A 140 -14.33 -1.65 34.79
CA LYS A 140 -13.35 -2.34 34.00
C LYS A 140 -13.92 -3.26 32.91
N PHE A 141 -15.16 -3.73 33.01
CA PHE A 141 -15.63 -4.89 32.24
C PHE A 141 -16.83 -4.63 31.33
N ALA A 142 -17.43 -3.49 31.37
CA ALA A 142 -18.46 -3.11 30.41
C ALA A 142 -17.87 -2.12 29.42
N GLN A 143 -17.43 -2.61 28.28
CA GLN A 143 -16.87 -1.79 27.22
C GLN A 143 -17.54 -2.08 25.88
N ASN A 144 -17.57 -1.09 25.07
CA ASN A 144 -17.98 -1.18 23.69
C ASN A 144 -16.97 -0.44 22.80
N GLY A 145 -17.00 -0.73 21.54
CA GLY A 145 -16.15 -0.09 20.55
C GLY A 145 -16.63 -0.38 19.15
N THR A 146 -15.83 0.01 18.20
CA THR A 146 -16.08 -0.23 16.79
C THR A 146 -14.96 -1.09 16.20
N TYR A 147 -15.24 -1.72 15.05
CA TYR A 147 -14.26 -2.49 14.30
C TYR A 147 -14.67 -2.54 12.83
N GLY A 148 -13.75 -2.96 11.95
CA GLY A 148 -14.00 -2.99 10.52
C GLY A 148 -14.10 -1.59 9.93
N GLY A 149 -14.78 -1.49 8.82
CA GLY A 149 -14.95 -0.27 8.07
C GLY A 149 -15.49 -0.55 6.68
N LEU A 150 -15.41 0.43 5.81
CA LEU A 150 -15.82 0.35 4.42
C LEU A 150 -14.57 0.32 3.52
N SER A 151 -14.60 -0.49 2.45
CA SER A 151 -13.59 -0.41 1.39
C SER A 151 -13.58 0.99 0.77
N PHE A 152 -12.42 1.61 0.75
CA PHE A 152 -12.29 3.01 0.39
C PHE A 152 -10.89 3.31 -0.14
N VAL A 153 -10.81 3.95 -1.29
CA VAL A 153 -9.53 4.26 -1.95
C VAL A 153 -9.30 5.77 -2.12
N GLY A 154 -10.24 6.59 -1.67
CA GLY A 154 -10.12 8.05 -1.74
C GLY A 154 -9.08 8.61 -0.78
N ARG A 155 -8.52 9.75 -1.12
CA ARG A 155 -7.67 10.56 -0.23
C ARG A 155 -8.35 11.92 0.00
N PRO A 156 -9.42 11.95 0.82
CA PRO A 156 -10.15 13.19 1.11
C PRO A 156 -9.31 14.14 1.97
N ASP A 157 -9.55 15.42 1.83
CA ASP A 157 -8.85 16.45 2.60
C ASP A 157 -9.48 16.65 3.99
N ALA A 158 -10.81 16.46 4.10
CA ALA A 158 -11.54 16.60 5.36
C ALA A 158 -12.80 15.74 5.40
N ILE A 159 -13.37 15.59 6.59
CA ILE A 159 -14.74 15.16 6.80
C ILE A 159 -15.59 16.40 7.15
N VAL A 160 -16.76 16.51 6.56
CA VAL A 160 -17.72 17.58 6.84
C VAL A 160 -19.03 16.97 7.28
N GLY A 161 -19.68 17.58 8.25
CA GLY A 161 -21.01 17.21 8.69
C GLY A 161 -21.76 18.38 9.29
N ASP A 162 -23.08 18.25 9.34
CA ASP A 162 -23.95 19.15 10.11
C ASP A 162 -24.12 18.55 11.50
N PHE A 163 -23.72 19.29 12.52
CA PHE A 163 -23.76 18.85 13.92
C PHE A 163 -24.51 19.83 14.80
N GLN A 164 -25.12 19.29 15.85
CA GLN A 164 -25.56 20.02 17.01
C GLN A 164 -25.07 19.28 18.24
N ASN A 165 -24.38 19.96 19.15
CA ASN A 165 -23.83 19.36 20.34
C ASN A 165 -24.50 19.97 21.59
N TYR A 166 -24.93 19.14 22.51
CA TYR A 166 -25.68 19.59 23.68
C TYR A 166 -24.84 19.69 24.96
N SER A 167 -23.65 19.12 24.94
CA SER A 167 -22.78 19.03 26.09
C SER A 167 -21.32 19.06 25.69
N SER A 168 -20.41 18.70 26.58
CA SER A 168 -19.00 18.54 26.31
C SER A 168 -18.65 17.10 25.93
N ASP A 169 -17.51 16.89 25.27
CA ASP A 169 -16.87 15.59 25.16
C ASP A 169 -17.48 14.63 24.12
N SER A 170 -18.23 15.16 23.15
CA SER A 170 -18.60 14.37 21.96
C SER A 170 -17.45 14.35 20.95
N HIS A 171 -17.30 13.25 20.24
CA HIS A 171 -16.21 13.07 19.29
C HIS A 171 -16.71 12.70 17.88
N VAL A 172 -16.03 13.22 16.88
CA VAL A 172 -16.09 12.75 15.50
C VAL A 172 -14.69 12.33 15.07
N ILE A 173 -14.56 11.07 14.71
CA ILE A 173 -13.28 10.43 14.39
C ILE A 173 -13.38 9.80 13.02
N ALA A 174 -12.32 9.93 12.23
CA ALA A 174 -12.19 9.19 10.98
C ALA A 174 -10.79 8.61 10.84
N TYR A 175 -10.72 7.43 10.24
CA TYR A 175 -9.47 6.76 9.89
C TYR A 175 -9.49 6.35 8.43
N LEU A 176 -8.33 6.47 7.78
CA LEU A 176 -8.02 5.84 6.52
C LEU A 176 -6.78 4.97 6.74
N TRP A 177 -6.85 3.72 6.33
CA TRP A 177 -5.74 2.78 6.52
C TRP A 177 -5.63 1.78 5.39
N LYS A 178 -4.51 1.09 5.37
CA LYS A 178 -4.26 -0.06 4.50
C LYS A 178 -3.78 -1.25 5.34
N GLY A 179 -4.02 -2.46 4.84
CA GLY A 179 -3.74 -3.69 5.59
C GLY A 179 -4.72 -3.95 6.72
N SER A 180 -4.37 -4.81 7.67
CA SER A 180 -5.24 -5.25 8.76
C SER A 180 -4.67 -4.93 10.12
N PHE A 181 -5.53 -4.47 11.04
CA PHE A 181 -5.26 -4.28 12.46
C PHE A 181 -6.24 -5.16 13.23
N ASN A 182 -5.75 -6.25 13.82
CA ASN A 182 -6.59 -7.27 14.42
C ASN A 182 -6.37 -7.32 15.92
N GLY A 183 -7.42 -7.60 16.67
CA GLY A 183 -7.35 -7.73 18.11
C GLY A 183 -8.33 -8.77 18.63
N GLU A 184 -8.16 -9.13 19.88
CA GLU A 184 -9.05 -10.04 20.58
C GLU A 184 -9.74 -9.34 21.73
N VAL A 185 -11.06 -9.52 21.82
CA VAL A 185 -11.89 -9.02 22.92
C VAL A 185 -12.40 -10.21 23.72
N PRO A 186 -12.30 -10.18 25.06
CA PRO A 186 -12.78 -11.30 25.85
C PRO A 186 -14.29 -11.46 25.70
N ALA A 187 -14.72 -12.68 25.36
CA ALA A 187 -16.12 -13.04 25.27
C ALA A 187 -16.76 -13.29 26.63
N THR A 188 -15.94 -13.65 27.62
CA THR A 188 -16.32 -13.75 29.03
C THR A 188 -15.17 -13.25 29.87
N PHE A 189 -15.45 -12.54 30.95
CA PHE A 189 -14.45 -12.06 31.87
C PHE A 189 -14.25 -13.06 33.01
N ASP A 190 -13.03 -13.50 33.20
CA ASP A 190 -12.59 -14.12 34.45
C ASP A 190 -12.08 -12.97 35.33
N ASP A 191 -12.96 -12.42 36.16
CA ASP A 191 -12.62 -11.29 37.02
C ASP A 191 -11.97 -11.74 38.34
N GLY A 192 -11.81 -13.05 38.54
CA GLY A 192 -11.35 -13.60 39.82
C GLY A 192 -12.24 -13.16 40.99
N ALA A 193 -13.43 -12.63 40.72
CA ALA A 193 -14.30 -12.06 41.73
C ALA A 193 -14.80 -13.15 42.67
N THR A 194 -14.36 -13.05 43.90
CA THR A 194 -14.80 -13.85 45.02
C THR A 194 -15.89 -13.09 45.77
N GLY A 195 -17.02 -12.88 45.18
CA GLY A 195 -18.15 -12.18 45.83
C GLY A 195 -19.35 -13.11 46.06
N PRO A 196 -20.25 -12.78 47.01
CA PRO A 196 -21.43 -13.61 47.32
C PRO A 196 -22.43 -13.74 46.15
N PHE A 197 -22.23 -13.02 45.09
CA PHE A 197 -23.08 -13.01 43.90
C PHE A 197 -22.46 -13.74 42.69
N TYR A 198 -21.28 -14.30 42.87
CA TYR A 198 -20.61 -15.07 41.82
C TYR A 198 -21.31 -16.41 41.64
N ASN A 199 -22.00 -16.58 40.55
CA ASN A 199 -22.68 -17.85 40.29
C ASN A 199 -21.72 -18.85 39.67
N LYS A 200 -21.17 -19.75 40.48
CA LYS A 200 -20.30 -20.86 40.02
C LYS A 200 -20.89 -21.75 38.93
N LYS A 201 -22.15 -21.57 38.56
CA LYS A 201 -22.79 -22.30 37.45
C LYS A 201 -22.24 -21.91 36.07
N TYR A 202 -21.74 -20.71 35.94
CA TYR A 202 -21.08 -20.28 34.71
C TYR A 202 -19.59 -20.54 34.89
N ASN A 203 -19.10 -21.50 34.14
CA ASN A 203 -17.72 -21.95 34.29
C ASN A 203 -16.74 -20.85 33.85
N PRO A 204 -16.00 -20.20 34.78
CA PRO A 204 -15.08 -19.11 34.47
C PRO A 204 -13.86 -19.56 33.65
N THR A 205 -13.71 -20.87 33.42
CA THR A 205 -12.58 -21.42 32.68
C THR A 205 -12.77 -21.43 31.17
N ILE A 206 -13.95 -21.08 30.65
CA ILE A 206 -14.13 -20.95 29.20
C ILE A 206 -13.82 -19.50 28.79
N LYS A 207 -12.54 -19.22 28.63
CA LYS A 207 -12.07 -17.99 27.98
C LYS A 207 -12.27 -18.13 26.49
N SER A 208 -13.38 -17.70 25.96
CA SER A 208 -13.55 -17.49 24.53
C SER A 208 -13.24 -16.04 24.20
N TRP A 209 -12.46 -15.84 23.15
CA TRP A 209 -12.07 -14.54 22.66
C TRP A 209 -12.75 -14.27 21.32
N LEU A 210 -13.37 -13.11 21.17
CA LEU A 210 -13.81 -12.64 19.86
C LEU A 210 -12.61 -12.06 19.12
N LYS A 211 -12.37 -12.58 17.94
CA LYS A 211 -11.38 -12.05 17.02
C LYS A 211 -12.07 -10.99 16.15
N LEU A 212 -11.53 -9.81 16.13
CA LEU A 212 -12.05 -8.69 15.37
C LEU A 212 -10.97 -8.16 14.45
N GLU A 213 -11.31 -7.99 13.19
CA GLU A 213 -10.46 -7.34 12.20
C GLU A 213 -10.68 -5.83 12.23
N ASN A 214 -9.60 -5.06 12.06
CA ASN A 214 -9.62 -3.60 12.04
C ASN A 214 -10.34 -3.02 13.26
N LEU A 215 -9.95 -3.50 14.44
CA LEU A 215 -10.46 -3.00 15.70
C LEU A 215 -10.00 -1.56 15.93
N ASP A 216 -10.92 -0.66 16.23
CA ASP A 216 -10.68 0.77 16.37
C ASP A 216 -9.56 1.11 17.38
N ARG A 217 -9.51 0.40 18.52
CA ARG A 217 -8.44 0.60 19.50
C ARG A 217 -7.07 0.20 19.00
N ALA A 218 -6.99 -0.85 18.18
CA ALA A 218 -5.73 -1.24 17.55
C ALA A 218 -5.26 -0.17 16.56
N ILE A 219 -6.17 0.42 15.80
CA ILE A 219 -5.88 1.54 14.90
C ILE A 219 -5.43 2.75 15.71
N TRP A 220 -6.18 3.11 16.75
CA TRP A 220 -5.86 4.25 17.60
C TRP A 220 -4.48 4.12 18.26
N SER A 221 -4.10 2.93 18.69
CA SER A 221 -2.80 2.67 19.30
C SER A 221 -1.63 2.95 18.37
N GLN A 222 -1.81 2.89 17.08
CA GLN A 222 -0.78 3.22 16.09
C GLN A 222 -0.60 4.74 15.95
N ILE A 223 -1.60 5.53 16.32
CA ILE A 223 -1.57 7.00 16.26
C ILE A 223 -1.06 7.57 17.58
N ASP A 224 -1.61 7.10 18.67
CA ASP A 224 -1.24 7.49 20.05
C ASP A 224 -1.11 6.25 20.94
N PRO A 225 0.08 5.65 20.98
CA PRO A 225 0.31 4.45 21.79
C PRO A 225 0.13 4.68 23.30
N SER A 226 0.17 5.92 23.77
CA SER A 226 -0.05 6.24 25.20
C SER A 226 -1.52 6.16 25.60
N SER A 227 -2.45 6.21 24.63
CA SER A 227 -3.90 6.19 24.87
C SER A 227 -4.46 4.78 25.08
N VAL A 228 -3.71 3.73 24.79
CA VAL A 228 -4.17 2.34 24.86
C VAL A 228 -4.00 1.79 26.26
N THR A 229 -5.05 1.83 27.03
CA THR A 229 -5.18 0.93 28.19
C THR A 229 -5.82 -0.36 27.72
N SER A 230 -5.00 -1.37 27.51
CA SER A 230 -5.35 -2.64 26.88
C SER A 230 -6.16 -3.61 27.74
N GLU A 231 -6.84 -3.16 28.77
CA GLU A 231 -7.54 -4.10 29.68
C GLU A 231 -8.66 -4.89 28.98
N THR A 232 -9.15 -4.43 27.83
CA THR A 232 -10.27 -5.07 27.14
C THR A 232 -9.89 -5.65 25.77
N VAL A 233 -8.80 -5.21 25.19
CA VAL A 233 -8.31 -5.72 23.90
C VAL A 233 -6.93 -6.31 24.10
N GLN A 234 -6.72 -7.53 23.62
CA GLN A 234 -5.46 -8.24 23.76
C GLN A 234 -4.99 -8.77 22.41
N ASN A 235 -3.75 -9.23 22.36
CA ASN A 235 -3.16 -9.86 21.19
C ASN A 235 -3.35 -9.02 19.90
N ILE A 236 -3.09 -7.72 19.99
CA ILE A 236 -3.18 -6.82 18.85
C ILE A 236 -2.06 -7.15 17.88
N THR A 237 -2.44 -7.48 16.64
CA THR A 237 -1.52 -7.78 15.55
C THR A 237 -1.85 -6.92 14.35
N LYS A 238 -0.86 -6.65 13.52
CA LYS A 238 -1.04 -6.00 12.23
C LYS A 238 -0.42 -6.84 11.13
N SER A 239 -1.02 -6.83 9.94
CA SER A 239 -0.43 -7.47 8.77
C SER A 239 0.84 -6.73 8.32
N GLU A 240 1.69 -7.40 7.54
CA GLU A 240 2.82 -6.76 6.90
C GLU A 240 2.35 -5.60 6.02
N GLY A 241 3.05 -4.47 6.09
CA GLY A 241 2.69 -3.26 5.35
C GLY A 241 1.42 -2.53 5.82
N ALA A 242 0.80 -2.96 6.94
CA ALA A 242 -0.34 -2.26 7.51
C ALA A 242 0.08 -0.93 8.12
N GLU A 243 -0.60 0.14 7.71
CA GLU A 243 -0.32 1.51 8.15
C GLU A 243 -1.58 2.38 8.19
N ILE A 244 -1.56 3.37 9.07
CA ILE A 244 -2.55 4.44 9.08
C ILE A 244 -2.14 5.47 8.03
N ILE A 245 -3.02 5.70 7.05
CA ILE A 245 -2.81 6.65 5.97
C ILE A 245 -3.16 8.08 6.44
N ALA A 246 -4.34 8.23 7.03
CA ALA A 246 -4.80 9.51 7.58
C ALA A 246 -5.79 9.31 8.73
N TYR A 247 -5.94 10.32 9.55
CA TYR A 247 -6.93 10.33 10.62
C TYR A 247 -7.35 11.74 11.02
N CYS A 248 -8.49 11.83 11.69
CA CYS A 248 -8.87 12.97 12.52
C CYS A 248 -9.58 12.50 13.78
N ASP A 249 -9.49 13.31 14.82
CA ASP A 249 -10.28 13.21 16.05
C ASP A 249 -10.67 14.63 16.49
N LYS A 250 -11.94 14.97 16.32
CA LYS A 250 -12.50 16.25 16.74
C LYS A 250 -13.34 16.07 17.99
N ALA A 251 -12.84 16.54 19.11
CA ALA A 251 -13.63 16.69 20.32
C ALA A 251 -14.48 17.98 20.27
N PHE A 252 -15.72 17.87 20.65
CA PHE A 252 -16.62 18.99 20.88
C PHE A 252 -16.77 19.22 22.39
N ASN A 253 -16.12 20.25 22.90
CA ASN A 253 -16.00 20.52 24.33
C ASN A 253 -17.08 21.48 24.88
N GLU A 254 -17.94 21.97 24.00
CA GLU A 254 -19.01 22.91 24.37
C GLU A 254 -20.28 22.66 23.57
N SER A 255 -21.41 23.13 24.11
CA SER A 255 -22.70 23.04 23.42
C SER A 255 -22.80 24.10 22.31
N PHE A 256 -23.39 23.71 21.18
CA PHE A 256 -23.71 24.61 20.07
C PHE A 256 -24.95 24.13 19.33
N THR A 257 -25.63 25.06 18.68
CA THR A 257 -26.74 24.77 17.78
C THR A 257 -26.24 24.23 16.46
N TRP A 258 -27.14 23.78 15.57
CA TRP A 258 -26.77 23.27 14.27
C TRP A 258 -25.74 24.14 13.54
N ALA A 259 -24.63 23.53 13.22
CA ALA A 259 -23.54 24.14 12.45
C ALA A 259 -22.92 23.11 11.52
N THR A 260 -22.53 23.55 10.33
CA THR A 260 -21.68 22.74 9.43
C THR A 260 -20.25 22.85 9.95
N VAL A 261 -19.66 21.72 10.29
CA VAL A 261 -18.28 21.64 10.80
C VAL A 261 -17.43 20.86 9.81
N GLU A 262 -16.29 21.44 9.45
CA GLU A 262 -15.24 20.83 8.66
C GLU A 262 -14.11 20.36 9.58
N ILE A 263 -13.71 19.11 9.44
CA ILE A 263 -12.70 18.44 10.26
C ILE A 263 -11.62 17.91 9.34
N PRO A 264 -10.47 18.60 9.23
CA PRO A 264 -9.36 18.18 8.38
C PRO A 264 -8.79 16.82 8.80
N LEU A 265 -8.37 16.04 7.81
CA LEU A 265 -7.62 14.81 8.01
C LEU A 265 -6.12 15.10 8.09
N THR A 266 -5.45 14.46 9.03
CA THR A 266 -3.99 14.49 9.15
C THR A 266 -3.41 13.26 8.47
N TYR A 267 -2.69 13.47 7.38
CA TYR A 267 -2.03 12.42 6.62
C TYR A 267 -0.69 12.00 7.25
N LYS A 268 -0.43 10.70 7.29
CA LYS A 268 0.81 10.08 7.79
C LYS A 268 1.58 9.38 6.68
N SER A 269 0.92 9.08 5.56
CA SER A 269 1.48 8.33 4.45
C SER A 269 0.91 8.84 3.13
N SER A 270 1.70 8.76 2.06
CA SER A 270 1.27 9.02 0.69
C SER A 270 0.58 7.82 0.04
N ALA A 271 0.54 6.67 0.70
CA ALA A 271 -0.08 5.46 0.17
C ALA A 271 -1.60 5.64 -0.06
N THR A 272 -2.14 4.87 -0.99
CA THR A 272 -3.58 4.80 -1.22
C THR A 272 -4.25 3.99 -0.11
N PRO A 273 -5.32 4.50 0.53
CA PRO A 273 -6.08 3.74 1.50
C PRO A 273 -6.77 2.52 0.86
N GLU A 274 -7.08 1.54 1.67
CA GLU A 274 -7.91 0.39 1.32
C GLU A 274 -9.25 0.40 2.08
N MET A 275 -9.25 1.06 3.24
CA MET A 275 -10.37 1.07 4.17
C MET A 275 -10.54 2.44 4.83
N THR A 276 -11.78 2.71 5.24
CA THR A 276 -12.12 3.85 6.10
C THR A 276 -13.10 3.47 7.17
N ASN A 277 -13.03 4.14 8.32
CA ASN A 277 -14.08 4.14 9.33
C ASN A 277 -14.34 5.56 9.82
N VAL A 278 -15.61 5.88 10.04
CA VAL A 278 -16.06 7.13 10.65
C VAL A 278 -16.86 6.78 11.90
N ILE A 279 -16.57 7.46 12.98
CA ILE A 279 -17.18 7.22 14.30
C ILE A 279 -17.70 8.55 14.83
N ILE A 280 -18.99 8.59 15.15
CA ILE A 280 -19.64 9.70 15.85
C ILE A 280 -20.02 9.18 17.24
N ALA A 281 -19.45 9.76 18.29
CA ALA A 281 -19.62 9.29 19.65
C ALA A 281 -20.13 10.41 20.57
N ALA A 282 -21.10 10.09 21.41
CA ALA A 282 -21.65 11.01 22.40
C ALA A 282 -20.80 11.10 23.68
N GLY A 283 -19.51 10.91 23.57
CA GLY A 283 -18.56 10.98 24.66
C GLY A 283 -17.20 10.46 24.21
N TYR A 284 -16.27 10.33 25.15
CA TYR A 284 -14.93 9.82 24.85
C TYR A 284 -14.98 8.34 24.45
N PRO A 285 -14.68 7.99 23.19
CA PRO A 285 -14.94 6.65 22.67
C PRO A 285 -14.02 5.56 23.23
N TRP A 286 -12.87 5.93 23.76
CA TRP A 286 -11.86 5.00 24.28
C TRP A 286 -12.06 4.66 25.77
N ASP A 287 -12.82 5.48 26.48
CA ASP A 287 -13.18 5.24 27.87
C ASP A 287 -14.54 5.86 28.18
N SER A 288 -15.59 5.08 28.04
CA SER A 288 -16.97 5.52 28.27
C SER A 288 -17.21 6.06 29.68
N ARG A 289 -16.37 5.76 30.66
CA ARG A 289 -16.45 6.24 32.05
C ARG A 289 -16.09 7.71 32.17
N LYS A 290 -15.22 8.22 31.29
CA LYS A 290 -14.74 9.61 31.33
C LYS A 290 -15.76 10.61 30.83
N SER A 291 -16.76 10.14 30.09
CA SER A 291 -17.73 11.04 29.47
C SER A 291 -18.86 11.46 30.39
N VAL A 292 -19.41 12.63 30.15
CA VAL A 292 -20.52 13.18 30.90
C VAL A 292 -21.79 12.37 30.68
N LYS A 293 -22.54 12.10 31.74
CA LYS A 293 -23.86 11.46 31.65
C LYS A 293 -24.82 12.35 30.85
N ASP A 294 -25.71 11.69 30.10
CA ASP A 294 -26.76 12.33 29.30
C ASP A 294 -26.21 13.30 28.22
N ASN A 295 -24.96 13.13 27.83
CA ASN A 295 -24.41 13.84 26.70
C ASN A 295 -25.04 13.36 25.38
N ASN A 296 -25.23 14.26 24.43
CA ASN A 296 -25.69 13.90 23.10
C ASN A 296 -25.13 14.82 22.00
N ILE A 297 -24.99 14.24 20.84
CA ILE A 297 -24.65 14.91 19.61
C ILE A 297 -25.64 14.50 18.50
N CYS A 298 -26.18 15.48 17.81
CA CYS A 298 -26.95 15.26 16.60
C CYS A 298 -26.02 15.38 15.39
N ALA A 299 -26.21 14.53 14.40
CA ALA A 299 -25.40 14.51 13.20
C ALA A 299 -26.24 14.24 11.96
N ASP A 300 -25.90 14.94 10.87
CA ASP A 300 -26.49 14.78 9.54
C ASP A 300 -25.45 15.16 8.49
N ASN A 301 -25.68 14.76 7.24
CA ASN A 301 -24.94 15.22 6.07
C ASN A 301 -23.43 14.96 6.17
N ILE A 302 -23.06 13.77 6.70
CA ILE A 302 -21.67 13.39 6.92
C ILE A 302 -21.05 12.92 5.63
N ARG A 303 -19.97 13.58 5.18
CA ARG A 303 -19.31 13.30 3.92
C ARG A 303 -17.83 13.62 3.95
N TYR A 304 -17.07 12.97 3.09
CA TYR A 304 -15.71 13.37 2.76
C TYR A 304 -15.71 14.52 1.75
N VAL A 305 -14.76 15.41 1.87
CA VAL A 305 -14.55 16.54 0.96
C VAL A 305 -13.17 16.53 0.35
N TYR A 306 -13.11 16.96 -0.91
CA TYR A 306 -11.89 17.02 -1.72
C TYR A 306 -11.73 18.45 -2.24
N TYR A 307 -10.59 19.08 -1.96
CA TYR A 307 -10.43 20.49 -2.28
C TYR A 307 -10.07 20.75 -3.74
N SER A 308 -9.26 19.89 -4.35
CA SER A 308 -8.72 20.15 -5.71
C SER A 308 -8.52 18.88 -6.55
N ARG A 309 -9.37 17.86 -6.42
CA ARG A 309 -9.20 16.60 -7.16
C ARG A 309 -10.18 16.46 -8.31
N LEU A 310 -9.75 15.73 -9.36
CA LEU A 310 -10.62 15.24 -10.42
C LEU A 310 -11.33 13.96 -9.96
N SER A 311 -12.60 13.79 -10.35
CA SER A 311 -13.31 12.51 -10.22
C SER A 311 -13.14 11.64 -11.45
N ASN A 312 -12.85 12.26 -12.61
CA ASN A 312 -12.61 11.56 -13.87
C ASN A 312 -11.79 12.44 -14.83
N ALA A 313 -11.01 11.78 -15.68
CA ALA A 313 -10.40 12.39 -16.86
C ALA A 313 -10.35 11.37 -17.99
N SER A 314 -10.49 11.84 -19.23
CA SER A 314 -10.30 11.05 -20.43
C SER A 314 -9.72 11.91 -21.56
N ILE A 315 -8.97 11.27 -22.44
CA ILE A 315 -8.37 11.89 -23.61
C ILE A 315 -8.87 11.14 -24.84
N ASP A 316 -9.43 11.85 -25.79
CA ASP A 316 -10.04 11.25 -26.98
C ASP A 316 -9.04 10.43 -27.78
N GLY A 317 -9.42 9.20 -28.08
CA GLY A 317 -8.59 8.24 -28.81
C GLY A 317 -7.63 7.41 -27.95
N TYR A 318 -7.53 7.67 -26.64
CA TYR A 318 -6.60 6.97 -25.75
C TYR A 318 -7.32 6.38 -24.54
N ALA A 319 -7.13 5.08 -24.32
CA ALA A 319 -7.67 4.36 -23.16
C ALA A 319 -6.64 4.33 -22.03
N PHE A 320 -7.08 4.71 -20.84
CA PHE A 320 -6.33 4.53 -19.58
C PHE A 320 -7.32 4.46 -18.41
N ASP A 321 -6.92 3.80 -17.33
CA ASP A 321 -7.74 3.73 -16.12
C ASP A 321 -7.43 4.94 -15.23
N PHE A 322 -8.38 5.88 -15.16
CA PHE A 322 -8.21 7.07 -14.33
C PHE A 322 -8.39 6.73 -12.84
N ASN A 323 -7.42 7.14 -12.04
CA ASN A 323 -7.46 7.07 -10.58
C ASN A 323 -7.21 8.48 -10.00
N PRO A 324 -8.15 9.08 -9.25
CA PRO A 324 -8.01 10.42 -8.68
C PRO A 324 -6.76 10.64 -7.82
N ASN A 325 -6.14 9.58 -7.32
CA ASN A 325 -4.93 9.66 -6.49
C ASN A 325 -3.63 9.60 -7.29
N THR A 326 -3.69 9.22 -8.57
CA THR A 326 -2.55 9.16 -9.48
C THR A 326 -2.46 10.49 -10.22
N LEU A 327 -1.34 11.18 -10.08
CA LEU A 327 -1.15 12.47 -10.72
C LEU A 327 -0.41 12.37 -12.06
N ASP A 328 0.39 11.34 -12.26
CA ASP A 328 1.20 11.14 -13.45
C ASP A 328 0.77 9.88 -14.21
N TYR A 329 0.42 10.05 -15.47
CA TYR A 329 -0.02 8.99 -16.38
C TYR A 329 0.92 8.92 -17.58
N VAL A 330 1.31 7.72 -17.96
CA VAL A 330 2.04 7.48 -19.20
C VAL A 330 1.09 6.82 -20.20
N ILE A 331 0.90 7.46 -21.34
CA ILE A 331 0.08 7.00 -22.46
C ILE A 331 1.02 6.56 -23.57
N THR A 332 0.92 5.30 -23.96
CA THR A 332 1.81 4.74 -24.98
C THR A 332 1.40 5.18 -26.37
N VAL A 333 2.39 5.63 -27.16
CA VAL A 333 2.28 5.98 -28.58
C VAL A 333 3.38 5.26 -29.39
N ASP A 334 3.16 5.10 -30.69
CA ASP A 334 4.09 4.37 -31.55
C ASP A 334 5.34 5.18 -31.95
N ASP A 335 5.17 6.50 -32.12
CA ASP A 335 6.23 7.43 -32.57
C ASP A 335 6.00 8.78 -31.89
N VAL A 336 6.74 9.03 -30.83
CA VAL A 336 6.58 10.25 -30.03
C VAL A 336 7.10 11.50 -30.75
N GLU A 337 8.12 11.37 -31.56
CA GLU A 337 8.72 12.51 -32.31
C GLU A 337 7.72 13.15 -33.25
N ASN A 338 6.99 12.32 -34.02
CA ASN A 338 5.99 12.77 -34.98
C ASN A 338 4.57 12.88 -34.37
N PHE A 339 4.46 12.64 -33.07
CA PHE A 339 3.18 12.64 -32.37
C PHE A 339 2.62 14.04 -32.22
N THR A 340 1.33 14.20 -32.54
CA THR A 340 0.58 15.43 -32.31
C THR A 340 -0.36 15.24 -31.11
N LEU A 341 -0.27 16.13 -30.14
CA LEU A 341 -1.11 16.07 -28.95
C LEU A 341 -2.60 16.15 -29.31
N PRO A 342 -3.45 15.27 -28.74
CA PRO A 342 -4.89 15.34 -28.90
C PRO A 342 -5.45 16.62 -28.28
N THR A 343 -6.53 17.14 -28.87
CA THR A 343 -7.22 18.35 -28.37
C THR A 343 -8.48 18.04 -27.56
N GLY A 344 -9.01 16.82 -27.70
CA GLY A 344 -10.20 16.37 -26.98
C GLY A 344 -9.82 15.85 -25.60
N VAL A 345 -9.96 16.71 -24.59
CA VAL A 345 -9.69 16.39 -23.18
C VAL A 345 -10.96 16.65 -22.39
N ASN A 346 -11.48 15.59 -21.77
CA ASN A 346 -12.67 15.66 -20.94
C ASN A 346 -12.30 15.37 -19.49
N TYR A 347 -12.91 16.10 -18.56
CA TYR A 347 -12.67 15.89 -17.13
C TYR A 347 -13.89 16.29 -16.30
N SER A 348 -13.93 15.77 -15.07
CA SER A 348 -14.89 16.18 -14.05
C SER A 348 -14.17 16.44 -12.74
N ILE A 349 -14.45 17.60 -12.13
CA ILE A 349 -13.90 17.92 -10.80
C ILE A 349 -14.71 17.15 -9.75
N MET A 350 -14.04 16.63 -8.74
CA MET A 350 -14.67 15.92 -7.63
C MET A 350 -15.59 16.89 -6.87
N SER A 351 -16.89 16.58 -6.85
CA SER A 351 -17.92 17.46 -6.30
C SER A 351 -17.98 17.31 -4.78
N ASN A 352 -17.99 18.46 -4.10
CA ASN A 352 -18.38 18.58 -2.69
C ASN A 352 -19.48 19.63 -2.62
N GLU A 353 -20.68 19.28 -2.21
CA GLU A 353 -21.81 20.23 -2.18
C GLU A 353 -21.53 21.51 -1.37
N ALA A 354 -20.60 21.46 -0.40
CA ALA A 354 -20.20 22.62 0.40
C ALA A 354 -19.07 23.49 -0.21
N LEU A 355 -18.31 22.97 -1.18
CA LEU A 355 -17.10 23.62 -1.68
C LEU A 355 -17.07 23.78 -3.22
N THR A 356 -18.19 23.61 -3.91
CA THR A 356 -18.25 23.58 -5.37
C THR A 356 -18.07 24.94 -6.04
N ALA A 357 -18.28 26.04 -5.33
CA ALA A 357 -18.38 27.36 -5.96
C ALA A 357 -17.04 27.91 -6.49
N ASP A 358 -15.89 27.43 -5.95
CA ASP A 358 -14.59 28.07 -6.16
C ASP A 358 -13.53 27.15 -6.79
N LYS A 359 -13.93 26.01 -7.33
CA LYS A 359 -13.03 25.09 -8.01
C LYS A 359 -13.01 25.33 -9.51
N GLU A 360 -11.82 25.40 -10.07
CA GLU A 360 -11.64 25.47 -11.51
C GLU A 360 -10.56 24.45 -11.94
N ALA A 361 -10.67 24.00 -13.19
CA ALA A 361 -9.62 23.22 -13.80
C ALA A 361 -9.17 23.88 -15.11
N THR A 362 -7.87 23.89 -15.32
CA THR A 362 -7.23 24.44 -16.51
C THR A 362 -6.48 23.35 -17.24
N VAL A 363 -6.75 23.17 -18.52
CA VAL A 363 -6.00 22.27 -19.40
C VAL A 363 -4.88 23.03 -20.07
N SER A 364 -3.69 22.47 -20.06
CA SER A 364 -2.52 22.97 -20.79
C SER A 364 -1.86 21.86 -21.59
N SER A 365 -1.35 22.21 -22.78
CA SER A 365 -0.59 21.30 -23.64
C SER A 365 0.83 21.80 -23.76
N ILE A 366 1.79 20.94 -23.46
CA ILE A 366 3.22 21.20 -23.55
C ILE A 366 3.75 20.37 -24.73
N ASN A 367 3.76 21.00 -25.93
CA ASN A 367 4.13 20.32 -27.17
C ASN A 367 5.58 19.81 -27.17
N ASP A 368 6.49 20.60 -26.59
CA ASP A 368 7.92 20.27 -26.53
C ASP A 368 8.22 19.06 -25.62
N ASN A 369 7.29 18.70 -24.71
CA ASN A 369 7.41 17.50 -23.89
C ASN A 369 6.30 16.47 -24.16
N LYS A 370 5.51 16.65 -25.23
CA LYS A 370 4.40 15.73 -25.55
C LYS A 370 3.56 15.40 -24.31
N GLN A 371 3.10 16.44 -23.62
CA GLN A 371 2.39 16.36 -22.35
C GLN A 371 1.10 17.17 -22.37
N ILE A 372 0.05 16.63 -21.77
CA ILE A 372 -1.17 17.36 -21.40
C ILE A 372 -1.23 17.41 -19.88
N SER A 373 -1.56 18.56 -19.33
CA SER A 373 -1.75 18.72 -17.89
C SER A 373 -3.13 19.31 -17.59
N ILE A 374 -3.78 18.78 -16.55
CA ILE A 374 -5.03 19.32 -16.01
C ILE A 374 -4.75 19.77 -14.58
N LYS A 375 -4.69 21.07 -14.39
CA LYS A 375 -4.49 21.69 -13.08
C LYS A 375 -5.84 22.03 -12.46
N VAL A 376 -6.16 21.45 -11.31
CA VAL A 376 -7.35 21.76 -10.51
C VAL A 376 -6.95 22.68 -9.37
N THR A 377 -7.62 23.82 -9.25
CA THR A 377 -7.35 24.82 -8.21
C THR A 377 -8.61 25.09 -7.40
N ASN A 378 -8.49 25.15 -6.09
CA ASN A 378 -9.52 25.61 -5.17
C ASN A 378 -9.16 27.02 -4.67
N LYS A 379 -10.02 27.99 -4.96
CA LYS A 379 -9.86 29.41 -4.57
C LYS A 379 -10.44 29.71 -3.20
N GLN A 380 -11.27 28.81 -2.64
CA GLN A 380 -11.90 29.02 -1.36
C GLN A 380 -10.88 29.06 -0.23
N SER A 381 -11.11 29.90 0.77
CA SER A 381 -10.34 29.88 2.01
C SER A 381 -10.57 28.55 2.73
N ILE A 382 -9.54 27.79 2.95
CA ILE A 382 -9.57 26.54 3.72
C ILE A 382 -9.42 26.91 5.19
N ALA A 383 -10.40 26.55 6.01
CA ALA A 383 -10.51 26.98 7.42
C ALA A 383 -9.31 26.57 8.29
N ASN A 384 -8.51 25.60 7.88
CA ASN A 384 -7.29 25.18 8.57
C ASN A 384 -6.18 24.93 7.54
N ALA A 385 -5.50 25.99 7.13
CA ALA A 385 -4.33 25.92 6.23
C ALA A 385 -3.14 25.10 6.81
N GLU A 386 -3.21 24.72 8.08
CA GLU A 386 -2.22 23.88 8.77
C GLU A 386 -2.47 22.38 8.64
N ALA A 387 -3.62 21.98 8.12
CA ALA A 387 -3.86 20.57 7.80
C ALA A 387 -2.93 20.18 6.64
N THR A 388 -1.91 19.44 6.97
CA THR A 388 -0.92 18.97 6.01
C THR A 388 -1.45 17.72 5.31
N ASP A 389 -2.09 17.92 4.17
CA ASP A 389 -2.16 16.88 3.16
C ASP A 389 -0.76 16.76 2.52
N ALA A 390 -0.23 15.57 2.42
CA ALA A 390 1.04 15.31 1.74
C ALA A 390 0.99 15.70 0.24
N ASP A 391 -0.22 15.83 -0.32
CA ASP A 391 -0.48 16.11 -1.73
C ASP A 391 -0.76 17.60 -2.03
N GLY A 392 -0.83 18.47 -0.99
CA GLY A 392 -1.22 19.88 -1.12
C GLY A 392 -2.74 20.09 -1.19
N LEU A 393 -3.26 21.04 -0.41
CA LEU A 393 -4.71 21.22 -0.24
C LEU A 393 -5.38 22.05 -1.35
N ARG A 394 -4.65 22.88 -2.06
CA ARG A 394 -5.24 23.90 -2.93
C ARG A 394 -5.15 23.61 -4.39
N GLU A 395 -4.21 22.79 -4.80
CA GLU A 395 -4.05 22.47 -6.20
C GLU A 395 -3.45 21.09 -6.41
N HIS A 396 -3.95 20.40 -7.43
CA HIS A 396 -3.37 19.19 -7.95
C HIS A 396 -3.24 19.31 -9.47
N THR A 397 -2.12 18.84 -10.00
CA THR A 397 -1.89 18.79 -11.44
C THR A 397 -1.80 17.34 -11.86
N TYR A 398 -2.68 16.94 -12.75
CA TYR A 398 -2.68 15.63 -13.38
C TYR A 398 -1.95 15.74 -14.70
N ASN A 399 -0.87 14.99 -14.85
CA ASN A 399 -0.02 15.01 -16.04
C ASN A 399 -0.23 13.75 -16.87
N PHE A 400 -0.37 13.90 -18.16
CA PHE A 400 -0.52 12.82 -19.13
C PHE A 400 0.64 12.94 -20.11
N TYR A 401 1.61 12.05 -19.97
CA TYR A 401 2.82 11.99 -20.77
C TYR A 401 2.63 11.00 -21.90
N PHE A 402 2.85 11.41 -23.14
CA PHE A 402 2.84 10.53 -24.29
C PHE A 402 4.26 10.03 -24.54
N ARG A 403 4.46 8.71 -24.42
CA ARG A 403 5.78 8.08 -24.49
C ARG A 403 5.70 6.81 -25.34
N GLU A 404 6.81 6.44 -25.95
CA GLU A 404 6.93 5.12 -26.57
C GLU A 404 6.89 4.03 -25.50
N ALA A 405 6.48 2.83 -25.90
CA ALA A 405 6.48 1.70 -24.97
C ALA A 405 7.91 1.41 -24.49
N PRO A 406 8.11 1.08 -23.22
CA PRO A 406 9.42 0.64 -22.74
C PRO A 406 9.95 -0.52 -23.59
N GLN A 407 11.21 -0.42 -24.00
CA GLN A 407 11.88 -1.48 -24.75
C GLN A 407 12.56 -2.42 -23.77
N GLN A 408 12.35 -3.72 -23.94
CA GLN A 408 12.96 -4.76 -23.11
C GLN A 408 13.87 -5.65 -23.97
N PHE A 409 15.04 -5.96 -23.42
CA PHE A 409 16.04 -6.77 -24.07
C PHE A 409 16.50 -7.86 -23.10
N GLU A 410 16.33 -9.11 -23.51
CA GLU A 410 16.87 -10.25 -22.79
C GLU A 410 18.30 -10.51 -23.25
N GLY A 411 19.17 -10.77 -22.30
CA GLY A 411 20.57 -11.03 -22.63
C GLY A 411 21.37 -11.61 -21.48
N PHE A 412 22.66 -11.55 -21.60
CA PHE A 412 23.61 -12.02 -20.59
C PHE A 412 24.41 -10.86 -20.05
N TYR A 413 24.84 -10.96 -18.78
CA TYR A 413 25.70 -9.95 -18.21
C TYR A 413 26.99 -10.55 -17.61
N PHE A 414 27.96 -9.69 -17.46
CA PHE A 414 29.16 -9.96 -16.68
C PHE A 414 29.55 -8.69 -15.89
N THR A 415 30.21 -8.92 -14.77
CA THR A 415 30.67 -7.84 -13.88
C THR A 415 32.19 -7.96 -13.74
N ASN A 416 32.90 -6.86 -13.93
CA ASN A 416 34.31 -6.78 -13.63
C ASN A 416 34.65 -5.63 -12.68
N VAL A 417 35.75 -5.74 -11.96
CA VAL A 417 36.32 -4.71 -11.11
C VAL A 417 37.73 -4.42 -11.54
N ASN A 418 38.01 -3.17 -11.92
CA ASN A 418 39.29 -2.75 -12.53
C ASN A 418 39.73 -3.71 -13.65
N ASP A 419 38.81 -4.00 -14.58
CA ASP A 419 38.98 -4.89 -15.73
C ASP A 419 39.31 -6.36 -15.38
N THR A 420 39.09 -6.77 -14.12
CA THR A 420 39.22 -8.17 -13.73
C THR A 420 37.81 -8.77 -13.58
N ASP A 421 37.51 -9.80 -14.37
CA ASP A 421 36.20 -10.46 -14.32
C ASP A 421 35.94 -11.09 -12.96
N ILE A 422 34.80 -10.77 -12.37
CA ILE A 422 34.34 -11.28 -11.08
C ILE A 422 33.19 -12.26 -11.28
N TYR A 423 32.30 -11.96 -12.21
CA TYR A 423 31.10 -12.74 -12.47
C TYR A 423 30.71 -12.70 -13.94
N SER A 424 30.21 -13.79 -14.49
CA SER A 424 29.82 -13.82 -15.91
C SER A 424 28.81 -14.91 -16.25
N GLY A 425 27.93 -14.63 -17.21
CA GLY A 425 27.17 -15.62 -17.95
C GLY A 425 25.78 -15.95 -17.42
N GLU A 426 25.24 -15.18 -16.50
CA GLU A 426 23.81 -15.26 -16.14
C GLU A 426 22.98 -14.37 -17.08
N THR A 427 21.68 -14.74 -17.19
CA THR A 427 20.70 -13.97 -17.95
C THR A 427 20.25 -12.76 -17.15
N THR A 428 19.89 -11.68 -17.85
CA THR A 428 19.34 -10.46 -17.30
C THR A 428 18.36 -9.84 -18.27
N THR A 429 17.52 -8.94 -17.76
CA THR A 429 16.63 -8.10 -18.55
C THR A 429 17.08 -6.65 -18.47
N LEU A 430 17.27 -6.04 -19.62
CA LEU A 430 17.47 -4.59 -19.77
C LEU A 430 16.13 -3.94 -20.12
N THR A 431 15.86 -2.79 -19.51
CA THR A 431 14.68 -1.97 -19.85
C THR A 431 15.13 -0.55 -20.16
N LEU A 432 14.75 -0.05 -21.32
CA LEU A 432 14.98 1.31 -21.78
C LEU A 432 13.62 2.03 -21.84
N THR A 433 13.50 3.15 -21.13
CA THR A 433 12.24 3.90 -20.96
C THR A 433 12.48 5.39 -21.20
N GLN A 434 11.61 6.06 -21.95
CA GLN A 434 11.62 7.52 -22.06
C GLN A 434 11.19 8.15 -20.74
N GLU A 435 11.78 9.28 -20.37
CA GLU A 435 11.48 9.97 -19.12
C GLU A 435 10.26 10.91 -19.24
N ASN A 436 9.54 11.08 -18.12
CA ASN A 436 8.39 11.98 -18.08
C ASN A 436 8.82 13.46 -18.12
N ALA A 437 9.97 13.78 -17.57
CA ALA A 437 10.46 15.15 -17.53
C ALA A 437 10.85 15.68 -18.92
N ASP A 438 11.42 14.82 -19.76
CA ASP A 438 11.81 15.11 -21.14
C ASP A 438 11.81 13.81 -21.95
N TYR A 439 10.98 13.72 -22.99
CA TYR A 439 10.93 12.51 -23.82
C TYR A 439 12.20 12.24 -24.66
N HIS A 440 13.11 13.20 -24.76
CA HIS A 440 14.42 13.02 -25.38
C HIS A 440 15.45 12.39 -24.44
N THR A 441 15.11 12.28 -23.15
CA THR A 441 15.95 11.59 -22.17
C THR A 441 15.39 10.21 -21.83
N TYR A 442 16.29 9.32 -21.42
CA TYR A 442 15.99 7.92 -21.21
C TYR A 442 16.53 7.43 -19.88
N THR A 443 15.79 6.54 -19.27
CA THR A 443 16.24 5.73 -18.14
C THR A 443 16.56 4.32 -18.64
N LEU A 444 17.73 3.82 -18.26
CA LEU A 444 18.17 2.46 -18.54
C LEU A 444 18.30 1.68 -17.24
N ALA A 445 17.62 0.55 -17.17
CA ALA A 445 17.67 -0.34 -16.02
C ALA A 445 18.14 -1.73 -16.42
N ILE A 446 18.95 -2.36 -15.57
CA ILE A 446 19.32 -3.77 -15.66
C ILE A 446 18.93 -4.48 -14.36
N ALA A 447 18.29 -5.64 -14.50
CA ALA A 447 17.74 -6.38 -13.37
C ALA A 447 18.64 -7.54 -12.93
N ASP A 448 18.58 -7.85 -11.63
CA ASP A 448 19.16 -9.08 -11.03
C ASP A 448 20.64 -9.31 -11.30
N VAL A 449 21.45 -8.24 -11.32
CA VAL A 449 22.90 -8.35 -11.57
C VAL A 449 23.67 -8.48 -10.25
N LYS A 450 24.62 -9.39 -10.20
CA LYS A 450 25.54 -9.55 -9.08
C LYS A 450 26.72 -8.62 -9.24
N VAL A 451 26.79 -7.62 -8.39
CA VAL A 451 27.92 -6.68 -8.34
C VAL A 451 28.92 -7.13 -7.30
N ALA A 452 30.22 -6.88 -7.56
CA ALA A 452 31.27 -7.27 -6.62
C ALA A 452 31.18 -6.47 -5.31
N GLN A 453 31.36 -7.16 -4.20
CA GLN A 453 31.61 -6.47 -2.92
C GLN A 453 33.07 -6.00 -2.88
N ALA A 454 33.27 -4.70 -2.65
CA ALA A 454 34.57 -4.05 -2.71
C ALA A 454 35.67 -4.72 -1.87
N ALA A 455 35.33 -5.25 -0.67
CA ALA A 455 36.30 -5.83 0.25
C ALA A 455 36.72 -7.27 -0.08
N THR A 456 35.86 -8.06 -0.74
CA THR A 456 36.09 -9.52 -0.92
C THR A 456 36.30 -9.94 -2.36
N ARG A 457 35.98 -9.07 -3.33
CA ARG A 457 35.89 -9.39 -4.77
C ARG A 457 35.02 -10.62 -5.05
N ALA A 458 34.12 -10.95 -4.15
CA ALA A 458 33.11 -11.98 -4.33
C ALA A 458 31.87 -11.37 -4.98
N ALA A 459 31.09 -12.18 -5.69
CA ALA A 459 29.79 -11.79 -6.17
C ALA A 459 28.90 -11.45 -4.96
N GLY A 460 28.32 -10.26 -4.93
CA GLY A 460 27.33 -9.85 -3.95
C GLY A 460 25.95 -10.44 -4.26
N ASP A 461 24.96 -10.02 -3.48
CA ASP A 461 23.57 -10.32 -3.79
C ASP A 461 23.15 -9.68 -5.11
N ALA A 462 22.14 -10.25 -5.76
CA ALA A 462 21.59 -9.71 -6.98
C ALA A 462 20.91 -8.35 -6.71
N VAL A 463 21.24 -7.35 -7.50
CA VAL A 463 20.70 -5.99 -7.39
C VAL A 463 20.26 -5.47 -8.76
N ASN A 464 19.38 -4.50 -8.75
CA ASN A 464 19.04 -3.74 -9.95
C ASN A 464 19.92 -2.50 -10.05
N VAL A 465 20.33 -2.13 -11.26
CA VAL A 465 21.03 -0.87 -11.55
C VAL A 465 20.15 -0.03 -12.45
N THR A 466 19.88 1.22 -12.05
CA THR A 466 19.03 2.14 -12.81
C THR A 466 19.75 3.47 -12.97
N VAL A 467 19.88 3.93 -14.21
CA VAL A 467 20.56 5.18 -14.59
C VAL A 467 19.60 6.02 -15.43
N SER A 468 19.38 7.25 -15.04
CA SER A 468 18.50 8.22 -15.68
C SER A 468 19.29 9.31 -16.42
N GLY A 469 18.60 10.13 -17.22
CA GLY A 469 19.22 11.26 -17.94
C GLY A 469 20.10 10.87 -19.12
N LEU A 470 19.88 9.68 -19.71
CA LEU A 470 20.63 9.28 -20.90
C LEU A 470 20.10 10.01 -22.14
N THR A 471 20.99 10.46 -23.00
CA THR A 471 20.66 11.08 -24.28
C THR A 471 20.90 10.12 -25.43
N LYS A 472 19.99 10.14 -26.42
CA LYS A 472 20.08 9.36 -27.64
C LYS A 472 20.95 10.09 -28.70
N THR A 473 21.88 9.38 -29.32
CA THR A 473 22.66 9.85 -30.46
C THR A 473 22.74 8.76 -31.52
N GLU A 474 22.89 9.12 -32.78
CA GLU A 474 23.13 8.19 -33.87
C GLU A 474 24.50 8.41 -34.47
N LYS A 475 25.27 7.36 -34.59
CA LYS A 475 26.60 7.40 -35.16
C LYS A 475 26.91 6.10 -35.90
N ASP A 476 27.37 6.22 -37.14
CA ASP A 476 27.76 5.09 -37.99
C ASP A 476 26.67 4.01 -38.14
N GLY A 477 25.39 4.42 -38.19
CA GLY A 477 24.21 3.55 -38.26
C GLY A 477 23.83 2.86 -36.95
N LYS A 478 24.50 3.19 -35.85
CA LYS A 478 24.20 2.68 -34.52
C LYS A 478 23.47 3.72 -33.69
N VAL A 479 22.56 3.27 -32.85
CA VAL A 479 21.87 4.10 -31.84
C VAL A 479 22.62 3.98 -30.52
N ILE A 480 22.98 5.11 -29.93
CA ILE A 480 23.76 5.16 -28.69
C ILE A 480 22.96 5.98 -27.67
N TYR A 481 22.73 5.38 -26.52
CA TYR A 481 22.21 6.07 -25.34
C TYR A 481 23.33 6.22 -24.33
N SER A 482 23.62 7.43 -23.88
CA SER A 482 24.73 7.65 -22.96
C SER A 482 24.48 8.81 -22.01
N GLY A 483 25.03 8.69 -20.81
CA GLY A 483 24.94 9.72 -19.78
C GLY A 483 25.56 9.28 -18.45
N THR A 484 25.55 10.21 -17.51
CA THR A 484 25.98 9.97 -16.12
C THR A 484 24.88 10.48 -15.21
N ASP A 485 24.44 9.64 -14.29
CA ASP A 485 23.47 9.96 -13.27
C ASP A 485 24.19 9.99 -11.92
N ASP A 486 24.22 11.16 -11.27
CA ASP A 486 24.87 11.35 -9.97
C ASP A 486 24.05 10.72 -8.82
N ASN A 487 22.80 10.35 -9.09
CA ASN A 487 21.85 9.80 -8.12
C ASN A 487 21.29 8.43 -8.54
N ALA A 488 22.02 7.71 -9.38
CA ALA A 488 21.63 6.40 -9.87
C ALA A 488 21.43 5.39 -8.73
N LYS A 489 20.51 4.44 -8.93
CA LYS A 489 20.26 3.38 -7.98
C LYS A 489 21.04 2.11 -8.33
N VAL A 490 21.80 1.62 -7.34
CA VAL A 490 22.50 0.33 -7.37
C VAL A 490 21.97 -0.47 -6.16
N GLY A 491 20.96 -1.27 -6.38
CA GLY A 491 20.17 -1.85 -5.28
C GLY A 491 19.51 -0.76 -4.41
N ASN A 492 19.82 -0.75 -3.14
CA ASN A 492 19.35 0.26 -2.18
C ASN A 492 20.27 1.47 -2.05
N GLU A 493 21.44 1.45 -2.70
CA GLU A 493 22.43 2.52 -2.62
C GLU A 493 22.21 3.56 -3.73
N THR A 494 22.62 4.80 -3.45
CA THR A 494 22.67 5.87 -4.43
C THR A 494 24.13 6.13 -4.78
N LYS A 495 24.48 6.06 -6.07
CA LYS A 495 25.85 6.24 -6.57
C LYS A 495 25.85 7.06 -7.85
N GLN A 496 26.99 7.67 -8.16
CA GLN A 496 27.23 8.17 -9.51
C GLN A 496 27.49 6.97 -10.43
N VAL A 497 26.70 6.81 -11.48
CA VAL A 497 26.84 5.76 -12.49
C VAL A 497 26.84 6.37 -13.86
N SER A 498 27.83 6.02 -14.67
CA SER A 498 27.84 6.30 -16.11
C SER A 498 27.30 5.09 -16.86
N ALA A 499 26.42 5.31 -17.83
CA ALA A 499 25.89 4.26 -18.69
C ALA A 499 26.08 4.61 -20.16
N VAL A 500 26.45 3.59 -20.95
CA VAL A 500 26.51 3.64 -22.40
C VAL A 500 25.83 2.40 -22.94
N ALA A 501 24.81 2.57 -23.77
CA ALA A 501 24.12 1.49 -24.47
C ALA A 501 24.23 1.72 -25.99
N THR A 502 24.83 0.80 -26.70
CA THR A 502 25.00 0.87 -28.16
C THR A 502 24.17 -0.23 -28.79
N PHE A 503 23.28 0.13 -29.70
CA PHE A 503 22.42 -0.78 -30.44
C PHE A 503 22.80 -0.78 -31.93
N ASP A 504 22.94 -1.96 -32.51
CA ASP A 504 23.27 -2.21 -33.93
C ASP A 504 22.32 -3.29 -34.47
N GLY A 505 21.12 -2.88 -34.85
CA GLY A 505 20.04 -3.79 -35.22
C GLY A 505 19.58 -4.64 -34.01
N ASP A 506 19.68 -5.97 -34.14
CA ASP A 506 19.32 -6.92 -33.07
C ASP A 506 20.47 -7.10 -32.05
N ASN A 507 21.65 -6.52 -32.28
CA ASN A 507 22.81 -6.59 -31.40
C ASN A 507 22.86 -5.36 -30.51
N TYR A 508 23.31 -5.55 -29.28
CA TYR A 508 23.56 -4.44 -28.35
C TYR A 508 24.75 -4.72 -27.45
N GLU A 509 25.36 -3.67 -26.97
CA GLU A 509 26.28 -3.68 -25.84
C GLU A 509 25.89 -2.55 -24.89
N VAL A 510 25.70 -2.89 -23.63
CA VAL A 510 25.38 -1.94 -22.58
C VAL A 510 26.41 -2.05 -21.48
N LYS A 511 26.94 -0.90 -21.05
CA LYS A 511 27.93 -0.81 -19.98
C LYS A 511 27.46 0.20 -18.94
N PHE A 512 27.41 -0.24 -17.70
CA PHE A 512 27.28 0.62 -16.52
C PHE A 512 28.62 0.65 -15.79
N SER A 513 29.07 1.82 -15.36
CA SER A 513 30.35 2.00 -14.67
C SER A 513 30.17 2.88 -13.45
N PHE A 514 30.64 2.45 -12.28
CA PHE A 514 30.61 3.22 -11.04
C PHE A 514 31.83 2.95 -10.16
N THR A 515 32.22 3.94 -9.36
CA THR A 515 33.34 3.85 -8.44
C THR A 515 32.86 3.40 -7.06
N ASN A 516 33.53 2.42 -6.49
CA ASN A 516 33.30 1.92 -5.14
C ASN A 516 33.99 2.82 -4.09
N GLU A 517 33.63 2.65 -2.81
CA GLU A 517 34.23 3.42 -1.71
C GLU A 517 35.76 3.26 -1.59
N ASP A 518 36.29 2.11 -1.99
CA ASP A 518 37.71 1.81 -2.00
C ASP A 518 38.47 2.36 -3.23
N GLY A 519 37.78 3.12 -4.09
CA GLY A 519 38.31 3.71 -5.30
C GLY A 519 38.41 2.75 -6.50
N THR A 520 37.97 1.51 -6.36
CA THR A 520 37.89 0.58 -7.50
C THR A 520 36.70 0.91 -8.39
N VAL A 521 36.80 0.57 -9.69
CA VAL A 521 35.70 0.77 -10.66
C VAL A 521 35.05 -0.56 -10.96
N THR A 522 33.73 -0.62 -10.70
CA THR A 522 32.88 -1.75 -11.13
C THR A 522 32.25 -1.43 -12.47
N ASN A 523 32.33 -2.36 -13.40
CA ASN A 523 31.60 -2.34 -14.67
C ASN A 523 30.63 -3.52 -14.72
N VAL A 524 29.38 -3.23 -15.10
CA VAL A 524 28.37 -4.24 -15.45
C VAL A 524 28.14 -4.10 -16.95
N VAL A 525 28.43 -5.16 -17.70
CA VAL A 525 28.28 -5.17 -19.15
C VAL A 525 27.24 -6.21 -19.53
N SER A 526 26.32 -5.86 -20.43
CA SER A 526 25.30 -6.77 -20.94
C SER A 526 25.33 -6.82 -22.49
N THR A 527 25.11 -8.03 -23.01
CA THR A 527 25.10 -8.33 -24.46
C THR A 527 24.01 -9.38 -24.74
N PRO A 528 23.46 -9.45 -25.98
CA PRO A 528 22.42 -10.42 -26.34
C PRO A 528 22.91 -11.87 -26.33
N GLU A 529 24.20 -12.07 -26.60
CA GLU A 529 24.86 -13.39 -26.60
C GLU A 529 25.90 -13.44 -25.49
N PRO A 530 26.13 -14.60 -24.85
CA PRO A 530 27.18 -14.72 -23.87
C PRO A 530 28.51 -14.40 -24.52
N THR A 531 29.14 -13.29 -24.11
CA THR A 531 30.48 -12.97 -24.59
C THR A 531 31.44 -14.05 -24.09
N THR A 532 32.10 -14.72 -25.01
CA THR A 532 33.31 -15.45 -24.66
C THR A 532 34.32 -14.39 -24.23
N SER A 533 34.59 -14.26 -22.91
CA SER A 533 35.68 -13.38 -22.49
C SER A 533 36.97 -13.84 -23.20
N SER A 534 37.39 -13.07 -24.19
CA SER A 534 38.73 -13.23 -24.71
C SER A 534 39.67 -12.69 -23.63
N VAL A 535 40.25 -13.58 -22.86
CA VAL A 535 41.40 -13.22 -22.02
C VAL A 535 42.47 -12.71 -22.99
N SER A 536 42.88 -11.45 -22.85
CA SER A 536 43.94 -10.86 -23.62
C SER A 536 45.20 -11.75 -23.52
N GLU A 537 45.71 -12.18 -24.66
CA GLU A 537 46.89 -13.04 -24.76
C GLU A 537 48.09 -12.42 -24.03
N ILE A 538 48.54 -13.11 -22.98
CA ILE A 538 49.89 -12.89 -22.49
C ILE A 538 50.79 -13.75 -23.39
N ASN A 539 51.63 -13.12 -24.21
CA ASN A 539 52.57 -13.75 -25.12
C ASN A 539 53.49 -14.75 -24.40
N GLY A 540 53.32 -16.03 -24.68
CA GLY A 540 54.17 -17.13 -24.31
C GLY A 540 53.54 -18.44 -24.75
N ALA A 541 54.16 -19.20 -25.64
CA ALA A 541 53.77 -20.44 -26.35
C ALA A 541 52.38 -21.00 -25.98
N THR A 542 51.39 -20.72 -26.77
CA THR A 542 49.96 -20.84 -26.44
C THR A 542 49.42 -22.23 -26.72
N ALA A 543 49.02 -22.95 -25.67
CA ALA A 543 48.06 -24.06 -25.82
C ALA A 543 46.80 -23.56 -26.54
N ALA A 544 46.44 -24.13 -27.65
CA ALA A 544 45.16 -23.90 -28.32
C ALA A 544 44.16 -24.91 -27.80
N VAL A 545 43.01 -24.41 -27.32
CA VAL A 545 41.92 -25.24 -26.79
C VAL A 545 40.68 -25.01 -27.63
N ALA A 546 40.13 -26.06 -28.20
CA ALA A 546 38.95 -25.99 -29.06
C ALA A 546 37.91 -27.07 -28.66
N ALA A 547 36.63 -26.79 -28.81
CA ALA A 547 35.60 -27.79 -28.71
C ALA A 547 35.44 -28.56 -30.02
N THR A 548 35.25 -29.87 -29.90
CA THR A 548 34.80 -30.77 -30.96
C THR A 548 33.51 -31.45 -30.49
N GLU A 549 32.84 -32.22 -31.35
CA GLU A 549 31.67 -33.00 -30.97
C GLU A 549 32.04 -34.03 -29.90
N GLY A 550 31.50 -33.89 -28.69
CA GLY A 550 31.75 -34.78 -27.55
C GLY A 550 33.15 -34.73 -26.95
N ALA A 551 34.02 -33.77 -27.32
CA ALA A 551 35.37 -33.69 -26.78
C ALA A 551 35.98 -32.27 -26.81
N ILE A 552 37.05 -32.08 -26.04
CA ILE A 552 37.87 -30.87 -26.02
C ILE A 552 39.26 -31.23 -26.59
N LEU A 553 39.61 -30.55 -27.66
CA LEU A 553 40.96 -30.68 -28.26
C LEU A 553 41.89 -29.64 -27.62
N VAL A 554 42.94 -30.11 -26.98
CA VAL A 554 44.06 -29.27 -26.52
C VAL A 554 45.25 -29.53 -27.43
N SER A 555 45.79 -28.49 -28.09
CA SER A 555 46.89 -28.58 -29.01
C SER A 555 47.97 -27.53 -28.74
N ASN A 556 49.19 -27.74 -29.28
CA ASN A 556 50.37 -26.90 -29.07
C ASN A 556 50.75 -26.76 -27.56
N TYR A 557 50.57 -27.85 -26.80
CA TYR A 557 50.86 -27.88 -25.38
C TYR A 557 51.55 -29.18 -24.97
N ASN A 558 52.48 -29.06 -24.01
CA ASN A 558 53.10 -30.21 -23.37
C ASN A 558 52.94 -30.06 -21.85
N GLY A 559 52.19 -30.97 -21.20
CA GLY A 559 51.91 -30.98 -19.78
C GLY A 559 50.46 -31.34 -19.43
N ALA A 560 50.13 -31.30 -18.17
CA ALA A 560 48.82 -31.67 -17.70
C ALA A 560 47.74 -30.64 -18.08
N ALA A 561 46.64 -31.10 -18.69
CA ALA A 561 45.42 -30.34 -18.94
C ALA A 561 44.30 -30.87 -18.01
N ALA A 562 43.65 -29.98 -17.28
CA ALA A 562 42.54 -30.31 -16.41
C ALA A 562 41.26 -29.61 -16.87
N VAL A 563 40.16 -30.33 -16.96
CA VAL A 563 38.84 -29.84 -17.38
C VAL A 563 37.94 -29.80 -16.17
N TYR A 564 37.38 -28.65 -15.89
CA TYR A 564 36.46 -28.42 -14.79
C TYR A 564 35.07 -28.05 -15.31
N THR A 565 34.04 -28.47 -14.58
CA THR A 565 32.70 -27.96 -14.74
C THR A 565 32.61 -26.55 -14.19
N THR A 566 31.55 -25.81 -14.53
CA THR A 566 31.36 -24.41 -14.06
C THR A 566 31.23 -24.25 -12.56
N ASP A 567 30.86 -25.32 -11.85
CA ASP A 567 30.81 -25.40 -10.38
C ASP A 567 32.17 -25.80 -9.76
N GLY A 568 33.24 -25.83 -10.55
CA GLY A 568 34.61 -26.05 -10.09
C GLY A 568 35.00 -27.52 -9.86
N ARG A 569 34.14 -28.49 -10.22
CA ARG A 569 34.48 -29.92 -10.10
C ARG A 569 35.32 -30.37 -11.27
N LEU A 570 36.35 -31.17 -11.02
CA LEU A 570 37.15 -31.79 -12.04
C LEU A 570 36.29 -32.80 -12.83
N ALA A 571 36.08 -32.53 -14.13
CA ALA A 571 35.32 -33.37 -15.05
C ALA A 571 36.24 -34.39 -15.76
N ALA A 572 37.44 -33.96 -16.17
CA ALA A 572 38.44 -34.82 -16.80
C ALA A 572 39.85 -34.21 -16.66
N ASN A 573 40.89 -35.02 -16.82
CA ASN A 573 42.27 -34.56 -16.96
C ASN A 573 43.01 -35.43 -18.00
N ALA A 574 44.02 -34.89 -18.59
CA ALA A 574 44.88 -35.62 -19.53
C ALA A 574 46.29 -34.99 -19.56
N GLU A 575 47.30 -35.83 -19.79
CA GLU A 575 48.62 -35.36 -20.16
C GLU A 575 48.66 -35.10 -21.67
N VAL A 576 49.03 -33.89 -22.06
CA VAL A 576 49.06 -33.44 -23.45
C VAL A 576 50.49 -33.43 -23.92
N ASN A 577 50.77 -34.13 -25.02
CA ASN A 577 52.05 -34.16 -25.70
C ASN A 577 51.84 -33.69 -27.15
N GLY A 578 51.98 -32.40 -27.35
CA GLY A 578 51.68 -31.73 -28.60
C GLY A 578 50.19 -31.51 -28.84
N SER A 579 49.35 -32.56 -28.89
CA SER A 579 47.90 -32.46 -29.05
C SER A 579 47.15 -33.66 -28.43
N THR A 580 46.05 -33.44 -27.73
CA THR A 580 45.22 -34.49 -27.11
C THR A 580 43.77 -34.10 -27.14
N SER A 581 42.87 -35.05 -27.45
CA SER A 581 41.43 -34.90 -27.36
C SER A 581 40.95 -35.50 -26.04
N ILE A 582 40.19 -34.69 -25.25
CA ILE A 582 39.67 -35.06 -23.94
C ILE A 582 38.15 -35.22 -24.07
N ASN A 583 37.65 -36.44 -23.98
CA ASN A 583 36.24 -36.72 -24.11
C ASN A 583 35.47 -36.23 -22.88
N VAL A 584 34.43 -35.44 -23.10
CA VAL A 584 33.49 -34.95 -22.07
C VAL A 584 32.08 -34.89 -22.66
N ALA A 585 31.08 -34.94 -21.82
CA ALA A 585 29.68 -34.78 -22.25
C ALA A 585 29.46 -33.37 -22.83
N ALA A 586 28.37 -33.17 -23.57
CA ALA A 586 27.95 -31.84 -23.96
C ALA A 586 27.77 -30.95 -22.74
N GLY A 587 28.35 -29.75 -22.77
CA GLY A 587 28.34 -28.86 -21.62
C GLY A 587 29.38 -27.73 -21.72
N LEU A 588 29.35 -26.88 -20.70
CA LEU A 588 30.28 -25.78 -20.53
C LEU A 588 31.40 -26.17 -19.57
N TYR A 589 32.65 -25.96 -20.02
CA TYR A 589 33.83 -26.37 -19.26
C TYR A 589 34.89 -25.28 -19.19
N ILE A 590 35.69 -25.32 -18.12
CA ILE A 590 36.92 -24.54 -17.97
C ILE A 590 38.09 -25.50 -18.09
N VAL A 591 38.91 -25.30 -19.10
CA VAL A 591 40.12 -26.09 -19.35
C VAL A 591 41.34 -25.35 -18.83
N ARG A 592 42.05 -25.94 -17.90
CA ARG A 592 43.27 -25.38 -17.33
C ARG A 592 44.49 -26.09 -17.94
N THR A 593 45.36 -25.31 -18.56
CA THR A 593 46.66 -25.74 -19.10
C THR A 593 47.76 -24.88 -18.48
N GLY A 594 48.53 -25.47 -17.56
CA GLY A 594 49.49 -24.70 -16.74
C GLY A 594 48.80 -23.61 -15.89
N ASN A 595 49.18 -22.36 -16.11
CA ASN A 595 48.60 -21.20 -15.41
C ASN A 595 47.45 -20.55 -16.21
N LYS A 596 47.06 -21.08 -17.37
CA LYS A 596 46.00 -20.55 -18.23
C LYS A 596 44.72 -21.36 -18.07
N ALA A 597 43.59 -20.68 -18.02
CA ALA A 597 42.27 -21.27 -18.07
C ALA A 597 41.53 -20.79 -19.31
N THR A 598 40.90 -21.71 -20.04
CA THR A 598 40.13 -21.44 -21.25
C THR A 598 38.73 -22.02 -21.09
N LYS A 599 37.71 -21.23 -21.39
CA LYS A 599 36.31 -21.65 -21.36
C LYS A 599 35.93 -22.28 -22.71
N VAL A 600 35.24 -23.43 -22.68
CA VAL A 600 34.91 -24.19 -23.88
C VAL A 600 33.51 -24.75 -23.79
N ILE A 601 32.72 -24.64 -24.85
CA ILE A 601 31.40 -25.26 -24.98
C ILE A 601 31.51 -26.49 -25.88
N VAL A 602 31.22 -27.65 -25.34
CA VAL A 602 31.17 -28.93 -26.08
C VAL A 602 29.70 -29.20 -26.43
N LYS A 603 29.45 -29.44 -27.73
CA LYS A 603 28.12 -29.75 -28.27
C LYS A 603 27.86 -31.24 -28.29
#